data_80c3c93bdf90bb7d7cce8075419fbadb
#
_entry.id   80c3c93bdf90bb7d7cce8075419fbadb
#
_cell.length_a   1.000
_cell.length_b   1.000
_cell.length_c   1.000
_cell.angle_alpha   90.00
_cell.angle_beta   90.00
_cell.angle_gamma   90.00
#
_symmetry.space_group_name_H-M   'P 1'
#
loop_
_entity.id
_entity.type
_entity.pdbx_description
1 polymer ?
#
loop_
_entity_poly.entity_id
_entity_poly.type
_entity_poly.pdbx_seq_one_letter_code
_entity_poly.pdbx_strand_id
1 'polypeptide(L)'
;MPALDESARPLNHYARLEFGNVPPDLPVDPETSTLIVASYNIRYAVGRFLISSGILRKVGLNTPRRRAEAVAQNIATAAHAFSNGSLLPRADILALQEADMQTGRAGGHHVARELAEQLGMAWVHAPAEIPRGVPPQVRTWWLDFEEQIALYDEGDTGIALLSRFPMENVTRIDLPWKECAWRPRLAIGATVRVGKVRLRVFNAHIDPHASLDGQHDQLQVVLAKADDGDGPTLVMGDFNTLSSQKCVETRR
;
A
#
# COMPACT_ATOMS: atom_id res chain seq x y z
N MET A 1 15.45 18.42 -22.82
CA MET A 1 15.51 17.75 -21.52
C MET A 1 16.29 16.46 -21.74
N PRO A 2 17.34 16.14 -20.98
CA PRO A 2 18.01 14.86 -21.16
C PRO A 2 17.05 13.76 -20.70
N ALA A 3 16.86 12.76 -21.56
CA ALA A 3 16.17 11.54 -21.19
C ALA A 3 16.90 10.93 -19.99
N LEU A 4 16.16 10.61 -18.93
CA LEU A 4 16.71 9.83 -17.83
C LEU A 4 17.09 8.46 -18.39
N ASP A 5 18.37 8.15 -18.27
CA ASP A 5 18.96 6.89 -18.74
C ASP A 5 18.31 5.73 -17.96
N GLU A 6 17.50 4.93 -18.65
CA GLU A 6 16.90 3.71 -18.11
C GLU A 6 17.94 2.67 -17.66
N SER A 7 19.23 2.88 -18.03
CA SER A 7 20.33 1.98 -17.67
C SER A 7 20.87 2.17 -16.25
N ALA A 8 20.41 3.19 -15.51
CA ALA A 8 20.90 3.50 -14.18
C ALA A 8 20.22 2.74 -13.04
N ARG A 9 19.33 1.80 -13.31
CA ARG A 9 18.86 0.84 -12.29
C ARG A 9 19.93 -0.22 -12.07
N PRO A 10 20.41 -0.42 -10.84
CA PRO A 10 21.20 -1.62 -10.56
C PRO A 10 20.29 -2.83 -10.77
N LEU A 11 20.58 -3.61 -11.80
CA LEU A 11 19.85 -4.78 -12.32
C LEU A 11 19.70 -5.96 -11.31
N ASN A 12 19.96 -5.79 -10.02
CA ASN A 12 20.04 -6.89 -9.05
C ASN A 12 19.28 -6.69 -7.73
N HIS A 13 18.34 -5.79 -7.65
CA HIS A 13 17.39 -5.84 -6.56
C HIS A 13 16.08 -6.45 -7.06
N TYR A 14 15.97 -7.77 -6.96
CA TYR A 14 14.65 -8.39 -6.87
C TYR A 14 13.91 -7.68 -5.74
N ALA A 15 12.94 -6.86 -6.08
CA ALA A 15 12.07 -6.23 -5.11
C ALA A 15 11.53 -7.33 -4.19
N ARG A 16 12.01 -7.38 -2.96
CA ARG A 16 11.71 -8.45 -2.03
C ARG A 16 10.28 -8.30 -1.58
N LEU A 17 9.42 -9.16 -2.10
CA LEU A 17 8.16 -9.41 -1.45
C LEU A 17 8.46 -9.96 -0.06
N GLU A 18 7.89 -9.36 0.96
CA GLU A 18 7.95 -9.88 2.31
C GLU A 18 6.67 -10.65 2.62
N PHE A 19 6.82 -11.79 3.26
CA PHE A 19 5.72 -12.68 3.61
C PHE A 19 5.76 -12.99 5.09
N GLY A 20 4.62 -13.12 5.69
CA GLY A 20 4.51 -13.63 7.03
C GLY A 20 3.24 -14.43 7.26
N ASN A 21 3.36 -15.30 8.23
CA ASN A 21 2.36 -16.20 8.81
C ASN A 21 1.26 -16.64 7.84
N VAL A 22 1.44 -17.86 7.34
CA VAL A 22 0.31 -18.61 6.79
C VAL A 22 -0.55 -18.96 8.00
N PRO A 23 -1.80 -18.50 8.11
CA PRO A 23 -2.69 -19.03 9.14
C PRO A 23 -2.67 -20.55 9.01
N PRO A 24 -2.65 -21.30 10.12
CA PRO A 24 -2.92 -22.72 10.04
C PRO A 24 -4.20 -22.86 9.23
N ASP A 25 -4.27 -23.86 8.35
CA ASP A 25 -5.44 -24.12 7.50
C ASP A 25 -6.70 -23.98 8.34
N LEU A 26 -7.22 -22.75 8.38
CA LEU A 26 -8.50 -22.51 8.99
C LEU A 26 -9.49 -23.28 8.12
N PRO A 27 -10.27 -24.20 8.69
CA PRO A 27 -11.26 -24.89 7.90
C PRO A 27 -12.15 -23.82 7.27
N VAL A 28 -11.94 -23.60 5.98
CA VAL A 28 -12.85 -22.77 5.22
C VAL A 28 -14.12 -23.56 5.19
N ASP A 29 -15.18 -23.03 5.79
CA ASP A 29 -16.50 -23.58 5.64
C ASP A 29 -16.75 -23.73 4.12
N PRO A 30 -16.89 -24.95 3.59
CA PRO A 30 -17.09 -25.15 2.17
C PRO A 30 -18.38 -24.48 1.66
N GLU A 31 -19.26 -24.07 2.55
CA GLU A 31 -20.48 -23.32 2.27
C GLU A 31 -20.30 -21.80 2.37
N THR A 32 -19.10 -21.29 2.61
CA THR A 32 -18.84 -19.84 2.60
C THR A 32 -19.29 -19.26 1.25
N SER A 33 -20.42 -18.58 1.26
CA SER A 33 -21.02 -17.95 0.07
C SER A 33 -20.71 -16.47 -0.06
N THR A 34 -20.10 -15.87 0.97
CA THR A 34 -19.84 -14.43 1.04
C THR A 34 -18.45 -14.16 1.58
N LEU A 35 -17.71 -13.28 0.92
CA LEU A 35 -16.43 -12.75 1.38
C LEU A 35 -16.56 -11.26 1.67
N ILE A 36 -16.02 -10.84 2.78
CA ILE A 36 -15.85 -9.43 3.11
C ILE A 36 -14.44 -9.02 2.71
N VAL A 37 -14.37 -8.16 1.69
CA VAL A 37 -13.12 -7.61 1.19
C VAL A 37 -13.09 -6.11 1.47
N ALA A 38 -11.94 -5.59 1.86
CA ALA A 38 -11.76 -4.18 2.15
C ALA A 38 -10.48 -3.64 1.50
N SER A 39 -10.53 -2.39 1.03
CA SER A 39 -9.37 -1.62 0.63
C SER A 39 -9.19 -0.45 1.59
N TYR A 40 -7.98 -0.26 2.09
CA TYR A 40 -7.70 0.75 3.11
C TYR A 40 -6.33 1.39 2.90
N ASN A 41 -6.33 2.65 2.45
CA ASN A 41 -5.11 3.46 2.51
C ASN A 41 -4.86 3.83 3.98
N ILE A 42 -3.89 3.13 4.61
CA ILE A 42 -3.59 3.28 6.04
C ILE A 42 -2.75 4.52 6.34
N ARG A 43 -2.27 5.20 5.32
CA ARG A 43 -1.50 6.45 5.43
C ARG A 43 -0.38 6.33 6.49
N TYR A 44 0.52 5.36 6.29
CA TYR A 44 1.69 5.11 7.16
C TYR A 44 1.32 4.80 8.63
N ALA A 45 0.04 4.56 8.93
CA ALA A 45 -0.55 4.43 10.26
C ALA A 45 -0.36 5.65 11.18
N VAL A 46 -0.10 6.84 10.64
CA VAL A 46 0.12 8.06 11.43
C VAL A 46 -1.19 8.75 11.87
N GLY A 47 -2.32 8.32 11.34
CA GLY A 47 -3.64 8.80 11.72
C GLY A 47 -3.83 10.29 11.41
N ARG A 48 -4.36 11.04 12.39
CA ARG A 48 -4.59 12.49 12.27
C ARG A 48 -3.35 13.33 12.55
N PHE A 49 -2.24 12.73 12.97
CA PHE A 49 -1.02 13.47 13.14
C PHE A 49 -0.58 14.03 11.79
N LEU A 50 -0.45 15.35 11.75
CA LEU A 50 0.27 15.99 10.66
C LEU A 50 1.70 15.46 10.72
N ILE A 51 2.13 14.84 9.65
CA ILE A 51 3.49 14.33 9.50
C ILE A 51 4.46 15.51 9.46
N SER A 52 3.95 16.73 9.31
CA SER A 52 4.75 17.95 9.20
C SER A 52 5.68 18.12 10.41
N SER A 53 6.88 17.75 10.17
CA SER A 53 7.97 17.72 11.15
C SER A 53 8.59 19.10 11.43
N GLY A 54 8.26 20.11 10.62
CA GLY A 54 9.00 21.37 10.64
C GLY A 54 8.88 22.14 11.96
N ILE A 55 7.70 22.56 12.34
CA ILE A 55 7.47 23.42 13.50
C ILE A 55 7.27 22.61 14.79
N LEU A 56 6.46 21.56 14.75
CA LEU A 56 6.17 20.72 15.92
C LEU A 56 7.41 19.94 16.41
N ARG A 57 8.32 19.60 15.52
CA ARG A 57 9.61 19.01 15.89
C ARG A 57 10.51 20.03 16.59
N LYS A 58 10.51 21.28 16.16
CA LYS A 58 11.29 22.37 16.79
C LYS A 58 10.82 22.68 18.20
N VAL A 59 9.52 22.51 18.51
CA VAL A 59 8.94 22.71 19.85
C VAL A 59 8.90 21.43 20.70
N GLY A 60 9.55 20.33 20.27
CA GLY A 60 9.68 19.11 21.08
C GLY A 60 8.41 18.29 21.28
N LEU A 61 7.32 18.63 20.57
CA LEU A 61 6.03 17.95 20.70
C LEU A 61 5.93 16.64 19.88
N ASN A 62 6.86 16.44 18.95
CA ASN A 62 6.90 15.24 18.09
C ASN A 62 8.18 14.45 18.35
N THR A 63 8.24 13.75 19.48
CA THR A 63 9.37 12.87 19.79
C THR A 63 9.20 11.53 19.05
N PRO A 64 10.30 10.83 18.67
CA PRO A 64 10.22 9.51 18.03
C PRO A 64 9.39 8.50 18.84
N ARG A 65 9.52 8.50 20.16
CA ARG A 65 8.77 7.62 21.06
C ARG A 65 7.25 7.87 20.99
N ARG A 66 6.82 9.12 21.07
CA ARG A 66 5.37 9.45 20.96
C ARG A 66 4.80 9.08 19.60
N ARG A 67 5.62 9.17 18.55
CA ARG A 67 5.23 8.75 17.21
C ARG A 67 5.05 7.24 17.14
N ALA A 68 5.98 6.45 17.65
CA ALA A 68 5.86 5.00 17.69
C ALA A 68 4.61 4.57 18.48
N GLU A 69 4.38 5.14 19.66
CA GLU A 69 3.17 4.87 20.47
C GLU A 69 1.88 5.21 19.71
N ALA A 70 1.84 6.33 19.00
CA ALA A 70 0.68 6.74 18.21
C ALA A 70 0.44 5.81 17.01
N VAL A 71 1.48 5.39 16.33
CA VAL A 71 1.39 4.44 15.22
C VAL A 71 0.89 3.08 15.72
N ALA A 72 1.45 2.57 16.83
CA ALA A 72 0.99 1.33 17.46
C ALA A 72 -0.51 1.40 17.80
N GLN A 73 -0.96 2.52 18.39
CA GLN A 73 -2.36 2.73 18.71
C GLN A 73 -3.26 2.78 17.48
N ASN A 74 -2.80 3.39 16.39
CA ASN A 74 -3.56 3.45 15.14
C ASN A 74 -3.66 2.07 14.47
N ILE A 75 -2.59 1.27 14.52
CA ILE A 75 -2.61 -0.12 14.05
C ILE A 75 -3.62 -0.93 14.86
N ALA A 76 -3.60 -0.82 16.20
CA ALA A 76 -4.55 -1.51 17.08
C ALA A 76 -6.00 -1.06 16.81
N THR A 77 -6.23 0.23 16.56
CA THR A 77 -7.55 0.75 16.21
C THR A 77 -8.05 0.19 14.88
N ALA A 78 -7.19 0.11 13.86
CA ALA A 78 -7.52 -0.50 12.58
C ALA A 78 -7.81 -2.00 12.75
N ALA A 79 -6.99 -2.73 13.52
CA ALA A 79 -7.22 -4.13 13.83
C ALA A 79 -8.58 -4.34 14.50
N HIS A 80 -8.90 -3.54 15.50
CA HIS A 80 -10.20 -3.60 16.17
C HIS A 80 -11.36 -3.34 15.20
N ALA A 81 -11.24 -2.34 14.31
CA ALA A 81 -12.27 -2.01 13.35
C ALA A 81 -12.57 -3.17 12.37
N PHE A 82 -11.53 -3.89 11.91
CA PHE A 82 -11.66 -4.97 10.95
C PHE A 82 -11.90 -6.36 11.56
N SER A 83 -11.79 -6.53 12.88
CA SER A 83 -11.84 -7.85 13.52
C SER A 83 -13.19 -8.20 14.16
N ASN A 84 -13.87 -7.24 14.74
CA ASN A 84 -14.98 -7.56 15.67
C ASN A 84 -16.38 -7.35 15.10
N GLY A 85 -16.51 -6.80 13.89
CA GLY A 85 -17.80 -6.60 13.23
C GLY A 85 -18.70 -5.52 13.86
N SER A 86 -18.22 -4.79 14.87
CA SER A 86 -19.03 -3.76 15.56
C SER A 86 -19.06 -2.43 14.80
N LEU A 87 -17.95 -2.07 14.17
CA LEU A 87 -17.83 -0.84 13.38
C LEU A 87 -17.88 -1.14 11.88
N LEU A 88 -17.15 -2.17 11.47
CA LEU A 88 -17.07 -2.67 10.10
C LEU A 88 -17.30 -4.19 10.13
N PRO A 89 -17.81 -4.79 9.04
CA PRO A 89 -17.81 -6.23 8.91
C PRO A 89 -16.38 -6.78 9.06
N ARG A 90 -16.24 -7.95 9.68
CA ARG A 90 -14.94 -8.61 9.78
C ARG A 90 -14.38 -8.87 8.40
N ALA A 91 -13.22 -8.32 8.11
CA ALA A 91 -12.58 -8.49 6.82
C ALA A 91 -12.00 -9.91 6.66
N ASP A 92 -12.20 -10.50 5.50
CA ASP A 92 -11.58 -11.76 5.07
C ASP A 92 -10.33 -11.51 4.24
N ILE A 93 -10.35 -10.45 3.43
CA ILE A 93 -9.22 -9.97 2.63
C ILE A 93 -9.12 -8.47 2.81
N LEU A 94 -7.93 -7.97 3.07
CA LEU A 94 -7.67 -6.55 3.26
C LEU A 94 -6.49 -6.11 2.40
N ALA A 95 -6.75 -5.17 1.49
CA ALA A 95 -5.74 -4.52 0.67
C ALA A 95 -5.31 -3.20 1.34
N LEU A 96 -4.01 -3.07 1.63
CA LEU A 96 -3.44 -1.87 2.25
C LEU A 96 -2.63 -1.09 1.24
N GLN A 97 -2.73 0.23 1.30
CA GLN A 97 -1.87 1.17 0.60
C GLN A 97 -1.18 2.07 1.62
N GLU A 98 -0.03 2.62 1.26
CA GLU A 98 0.83 3.42 2.14
C GLU A 98 1.18 2.70 3.45
N ALA A 99 1.46 1.40 3.34
CA ALA A 99 1.86 0.57 4.46
C ALA A 99 3.38 0.65 4.64
N ASP A 100 3.83 1.46 5.57
CA ASP A 100 5.25 1.64 5.86
C ASP A 100 5.85 0.41 6.56
N MET A 101 7.11 0.20 6.26
CA MET A 101 7.96 -0.83 6.84
C MET A 101 9.19 -0.15 7.44
N GLN A 102 9.27 -0.10 8.76
CA GLN A 102 10.43 0.37 9.53
C GLN A 102 10.88 1.81 9.23
N THR A 103 10.02 2.66 8.69
CA THR A 103 10.35 4.06 8.45
C THR A 103 10.32 4.88 9.74
N GLY A 104 11.13 5.92 9.80
CA GLY A 104 11.14 6.86 10.93
C GLY A 104 9.80 7.59 11.08
N ARG A 105 9.06 7.85 9.98
CA ARG A 105 7.73 8.47 10.04
C ARG A 105 6.68 7.53 10.62
N ALA A 106 6.80 6.23 10.40
CA ALA A 106 5.97 5.20 11.04
C ALA A 106 6.53 4.72 12.39
N GLY A 107 7.49 5.45 12.98
CA GLY A 107 8.05 5.12 14.29
C GLY A 107 8.81 3.79 14.34
N GLY A 108 9.29 3.29 13.23
CA GLY A 108 10.00 2.01 13.11
C GLY A 108 9.08 0.78 13.03
N HIS A 109 7.76 0.98 12.97
CA HIS A 109 6.80 -0.12 12.86
C HIS A 109 6.77 -0.73 11.44
N HIS A 110 6.49 -2.01 11.37
CA HIS A 110 6.12 -2.69 10.13
C HIS A 110 4.59 -2.80 10.07
N VAL A 111 3.97 -1.77 9.50
CA VAL A 111 2.52 -1.56 9.58
C VAL A 111 1.69 -2.75 9.10
N ALA A 112 2.05 -3.32 7.94
CA ALA A 112 1.30 -4.45 7.37
C ALA A 112 1.42 -5.72 8.22
N ARG A 113 2.64 -6.06 8.68
CA ARG A 113 2.88 -7.23 9.52
C ARG A 113 2.15 -7.12 10.84
N GLU A 114 2.32 -6.00 11.54
CA GLU A 114 1.74 -5.83 12.88
C GLU A 114 0.21 -5.80 12.84
N LEU A 115 -0.39 -5.23 11.79
CA LEU A 115 -1.83 -5.29 11.58
C LEU A 115 -2.29 -6.73 11.30
N ALA A 116 -1.57 -7.46 10.44
CA ALA A 116 -1.89 -8.83 10.10
C ALA A 116 -1.80 -9.77 11.32
N GLU A 117 -0.78 -9.61 12.16
CA GLU A 117 -0.61 -10.36 13.41
C GLU A 117 -1.79 -10.14 14.35
N GLN A 118 -2.26 -8.90 14.52
CA GLN A 118 -3.41 -8.59 15.36
C GLN A 118 -4.73 -9.11 14.77
N LEU A 119 -4.84 -9.24 13.46
CA LEU A 119 -6.00 -9.79 12.77
C LEU A 119 -5.97 -11.31 12.63
N GLY A 120 -4.83 -11.96 12.92
CA GLY A 120 -4.63 -13.39 12.67
C GLY A 120 -4.66 -13.73 11.17
N MET A 121 -4.09 -12.87 10.32
CA MET A 121 -4.08 -13.00 8.87
C MET A 121 -2.67 -13.34 8.34
N ALA A 122 -2.61 -14.08 7.24
CA ALA A 122 -1.43 -14.10 6.40
C ALA A 122 -1.26 -12.74 5.73
N TRP A 123 -0.02 -12.39 5.41
CA TRP A 123 0.25 -11.12 4.75
C TRP A 123 1.39 -11.24 3.73
N VAL A 124 1.32 -10.39 2.75
CA VAL A 124 2.41 -10.08 1.83
C VAL A 124 2.55 -8.57 1.74
N HIS A 125 3.77 -8.07 1.76
CA HIS A 125 4.12 -6.66 1.59
C HIS A 125 5.07 -6.51 0.41
N ALA A 126 4.82 -5.54 -0.45
CA ALA A 126 5.71 -5.14 -1.52
C ALA A 126 6.20 -3.72 -1.25
N PRO A 127 7.49 -3.53 -0.90
CA PRO A 127 8.07 -2.22 -0.75
C PRO A 127 8.12 -1.48 -2.09
N ALA A 128 7.89 -0.18 -2.07
CA ALA A 128 7.87 0.64 -3.27
C ALA A 128 9.28 0.94 -3.81
N GLU A 129 10.31 0.74 -3.00
CA GLU A 129 11.71 1.08 -3.32
C GLU A 129 11.87 2.57 -3.64
N ILE A 130 11.32 3.40 -2.74
CA ILE A 130 11.40 4.86 -2.88
C ILE A 130 12.86 5.30 -3.04
N PRO A 131 13.22 5.99 -4.13
CA PRO A 131 14.58 6.50 -4.33
C PRO A 131 14.99 7.45 -3.21
N ARG A 132 16.19 7.28 -2.66
CA ARG A 132 16.73 8.13 -1.61
C ARG A 132 17.45 9.34 -2.21
N GLY A 133 17.25 10.50 -1.58
CA GLY A 133 17.93 11.72 -2.00
C GLY A 133 17.49 12.33 -3.32
N VAL A 134 16.45 11.79 -3.94
CA VAL A 134 15.85 12.34 -5.15
C VAL A 134 14.86 13.43 -4.74
N PRO A 135 15.08 14.70 -5.10
CA PRO A 135 14.13 15.75 -4.78
C PRO A 135 12.85 15.58 -5.61
N PRO A 136 11.67 15.89 -5.04
CA PRO A 136 10.43 15.90 -5.79
C PRO A 136 10.52 16.90 -6.95
N GLN A 137 10.10 16.48 -8.13
CA GLN A 137 10.14 17.33 -9.32
C GLN A 137 9.13 18.48 -9.28
N VAL A 138 8.04 18.30 -8.53
CA VAL A 138 6.98 19.30 -8.37
C VAL A 138 6.74 19.50 -6.88
N ARG A 139 7.07 20.68 -6.39
CA ARG A 139 6.77 21.12 -5.02
C ARG A 139 5.45 21.85 -5.01
N THR A 140 4.35 21.16 -5.10
CA THR A 140 3.05 21.82 -5.15
C THR A 140 2.45 22.07 -3.78
N TRP A 141 2.87 21.31 -2.75
CA TRP A 141 2.28 21.42 -1.42
C TRP A 141 3.24 21.00 -0.30
N TRP A 142 3.06 21.54 0.90
CA TRP A 142 3.77 21.16 2.12
C TRP A 142 3.58 19.69 2.52
N LEU A 143 2.55 19.01 2.01
CA LEU A 143 2.30 17.57 2.16
C LEU A 143 3.32 16.71 1.39
N ASP A 144 3.90 17.19 0.30
CA ASP A 144 4.86 16.43 -0.52
C ASP A 144 6.14 16.07 0.26
N PHE A 145 6.47 16.85 1.30
CA PHE A 145 7.60 16.53 2.18
C PHE A 145 7.37 15.31 3.07
N GLU A 146 6.12 14.95 3.27
CA GLU A 146 5.72 13.87 4.17
C GLU A 146 5.87 12.50 3.53
N GLU A 147 5.82 12.45 2.22
CA GLU A 147 5.95 11.20 1.48
C GLU A 147 7.40 10.79 1.25
N GLN A 148 8.34 11.69 1.48
CA GLN A 148 9.75 11.38 1.38
C GLN A 148 10.23 10.56 2.58
N ILE A 149 11.02 9.55 2.27
CA ILE A 149 11.76 8.79 3.26
C ILE A 149 13.15 9.41 3.35
N ALA A 150 13.62 9.67 4.57
CA ALA A 150 14.90 10.33 4.79
C ALA A 150 16.06 9.48 4.21
N LEU A 151 17.13 10.16 3.79
CA LEU A 151 18.28 9.50 3.14
C LEU A 151 18.89 8.38 3.99
N TYR A 152 18.89 8.56 5.31
CA TYR A 152 19.44 7.63 6.30
C TYR A 152 18.41 6.67 6.89
N ASP A 153 17.17 6.73 6.40
CA ASP A 153 16.09 5.86 6.85
C ASP A 153 16.15 4.54 6.07
N GLU A 154 16.34 3.44 6.77
CA GLU A 154 16.44 2.10 6.16
C GLU A 154 15.08 1.50 5.79
N GLY A 155 13.99 2.08 6.32
CA GLY A 155 12.64 1.65 6.05
C GLY A 155 12.16 2.03 4.65
N ASP A 156 11.00 1.50 4.27
CA ASP A 156 10.34 1.84 3.01
C ASP A 156 8.83 1.95 3.19
N THR A 157 8.15 2.49 2.20
CA THR A 157 6.69 2.41 2.09
C THR A 157 6.32 1.36 1.07
N GLY A 158 5.04 0.96 1.04
CA GLY A 158 4.59 0.00 0.06
C GLY A 158 3.10 -0.25 0.13
N ILE A 159 2.71 -1.35 -0.49
CA ILE A 159 1.35 -1.88 -0.40
C ILE A 159 1.38 -3.29 0.16
N ALA A 160 0.27 -3.72 0.74
CA ALA A 160 0.18 -5.07 1.28
C ALA A 160 -1.17 -5.71 0.99
N LEU A 161 -1.18 -7.02 0.98
CA LEU A 161 -2.40 -7.83 0.93
C LEU A 161 -2.41 -8.74 2.14
N LEU A 162 -3.47 -8.66 2.94
CA LEU A 162 -3.70 -9.50 4.09
C LEU A 162 -4.89 -10.42 3.80
N SER A 163 -4.81 -11.67 4.23
CA SER A 163 -5.86 -12.65 3.98
C SER A 163 -5.99 -13.65 5.13
N ARG A 164 -7.22 -14.00 5.47
CA ARG A 164 -7.54 -15.13 6.35
C ARG A 164 -7.36 -16.48 5.66
N PHE A 165 -7.20 -16.46 4.35
CA PHE A 165 -7.06 -17.66 3.52
C PHE A 165 -5.65 -17.74 2.94
N PRO A 166 -5.19 -18.94 2.56
CA PRO A 166 -3.89 -19.10 1.90
C PRO A 166 -3.79 -18.27 0.63
N MET A 167 -2.64 -17.62 0.44
CA MET A 167 -2.30 -16.88 -0.77
C MET A 167 -1.26 -17.66 -1.58
N GLU A 168 -1.48 -17.75 -2.87
CA GLU A 168 -0.62 -18.43 -3.84
C GLU A 168 -0.31 -17.50 -5.01
N ASN A 169 0.72 -17.80 -5.79
CA ASN A 169 1.07 -17.07 -7.02
C ASN A 169 1.18 -15.56 -6.80
N VAL A 170 1.81 -15.17 -5.70
CA VAL A 170 1.97 -13.76 -5.39
C VAL A 170 2.96 -13.12 -6.34
N THR A 171 2.56 -12.02 -6.95
CA THR A 171 3.39 -11.27 -7.91
C THR A 171 3.40 -9.79 -7.58
N ARG A 172 4.55 -9.17 -7.71
CA ARG A 172 4.70 -7.72 -7.75
C ARG A 172 4.52 -7.24 -9.18
N ILE A 173 3.83 -6.13 -9.36
CA ILE A 173 3.58 -5.47 -10.64
C ILE A 173 4.04 -4.03 -10.52
N ASP A 174 5.17 -3.70 -11.13
CA ASP A 174 5.64 -2.32 -11.19
C ASP A 174 4.81 -1.53 -12.18
N LEU A 175 4.34 -0.37 -11.76
CA LEU A 175 3.52 0.51 -12.59
C LEU A 175 4.40 1.56 -13.30
N PRO A 176 4.04 2.01 -14.52
CA PRO A 176 4.78 3.07 -15.19
C PRO A 176 4.73 4.37 -14.39
N TRP A 177 5.86 5.05 -14.24
CA TRP A 177 6.01 6.23 -13.40
C TRP A 177 6.84 7.35 -14.02
N LYS A 178 6.66 7.56 -15.31
CA LYS A 178 7.41 8.52 -16.13
C LYS A 178 7.42 9.96 -15.59
N GLU A 179 6.36 10.36 -14.90
CA GLU A 179 6.17 11.74 -14.43
C GLU A 179 6.58 11.94 -12.96
N CYS A 180 6.67 10.86 -12.19
CA CYS A 180 6.95 10.89 -10.75
C CYS A 180 8.06 9.91 -10.36
N ALA A 181 9.24 10.08 -10.97
CA ALA A 181 10.38 9.16 -10.80
C ALA A 181 10.85 8.98 -9.33
N TRP A 182 10.53 9.89 -8.46
CA TRP A 182 10.84 9.84 -7.03
C TRP A 182 9.81 9.06 -6.21
N ARG A 183 8.73 8.57 -6.84
CA ARG A 183 7.60 7.95 -6.17
C ARG A 183 7.08 6.76 -6.97
N PRO A 184 7.84 5.65 -7.01
CA PRO A 184 7.41 4.45 -7.72
C PRO A 184 6.07 3.94 -7.16
N ARG A 185 5.22 3.49 -8.07
CA ARG A 185 3.93 2.88 -7.76
C ARG A 185 3.92 1.44 -8.21
N LEU A 186 3.12 0.65 -7.55
CA LEU A 186 3.06 -0.78 -7.80
C LEU A 186 1.68 -1.35 -7.50
N ALA A 187 1.47 -2.59 -7.96
CA ALA A 187 0.38 -3.43 -7.54
C ALA A 187 0.90 -4.78 -7.04
N ILE A 188 0.11 -5.47 -6.24
CA ILE A 188 0.30 -6.89 -5.87
C ILE A 188 -0.85 -7.68 -6.46
N GLY A 189 -0.53 -8.76 -7.17
CA GLY A 189 -1.47 -9.80 -7.54
C GLY A 189 -1.26 -11.05 -6.68
N ALA A 190 -2.33 -11.70 -6.27
CA ALA A 190 -2.28 -12.98 -5.57
C ALA A 190 -3.51 -13.83 -5.91
N THR A 191 -3.37 -15.15 -5.80
CA THR A 191 -4.52 -16.06 -5.81
C THR A 191 -4.84 -16.43 -4.37
N VAL A 192 -6.04 -16.07 -3.92
CA VAL A 192 -6.56 -16.42 -2.59
C VAL A 192 -7.42 -17.67 -2.71
N ARG A 193 -7.10 -18.71 -1.96
CA ARG A 193 -7.82 -19.98 -1.99
C ARG A 193 -8.94 -20.00 -0.93
N VAL A 194 -10.17 -19.87 -1.38
CA VAL A 194 -11.36 -19.88 -0.53
C VAL A 194 -12.17 -21.15 -0.81
N GLY A 195 -11.98 -22.17 0.01
CA GLY A 195 -12.56 -23.50 -0.25
C GLY A 195 -12.09 -24.04 -1.59
N LYS A 196 -13.04 -24.25 -2.50
CA LYS A 196 -12.78 -24.72 -3.88
C LYS A 196 -12.54 -23.58 -4.87
N VAL A 197 -12.79 -22.33 -4.47
CA VAL A 197 -12.65 -21.16 -5.34
C VAL A 197 -11.24 -20.60 -5.26
N ARG A 198 -10.66 -20.31 -6.40
CA ARG A 198 -9.38 -19.61 -6.55
C ARG A 198 -9.71 -18.19 -7.00
N LEU A 199 -9.77 -17.27 -6.05
CA LEU A 199 -10.05 -15.86 -6.31
C LEU A 199 -8.71 -15.13 -6.58
N ARG A 200 -8.60 -14.53 -7.75
CA ARG A 200 -7.47 -13.66 -8.09
C ARG A 200 -7.74 -12.28 -7.53
N VAL A 201 -6.83 -11.77 -6.74
CA VAL A 201 -6.97 -10.47 -6.06
C VAL A 201 -5.80 -9.59 -6.43
N PHE A 202 -6.09 -8.38 -6.87
CA PHE A 202 -5.10 -7.36 -7.21
C PHE A 202 -5.31 -6.15 -6.30
N ASN A 203 -4.26 -5.75 -5.61
CA ASN A 203 -4.20 -4.50 -4.85
C ASN A 203 -3.32 -3.52 -5.62
N ALA A 204 -3.85 -2.37 -5.98
CA ALA A 204 -3.13 -1.34 -6.72
C ALA A 204 -3.10 -0.01 -5.96
N HIS A 205 -2.00 0.74 -6.10
CA HIS A 205 -1.92 2.11 -5.64
C HIS A 205 -1.47 3.00 -6.80
N ILE A 206 -2.43 3.69 -7.41
CA ILE A 206 -2.22 4.58 -8.55
C ILE A 206 -1.69 5.94 -8.08
N ASP A 207 -0.85 6.58 -8.87
CA ASP A 207 -0.26 7.86 -8.50
C ASP A 207 -1.27 9.02 -8.60
N PRO A 208 -1.57 9.74 -7.50
CA PRO A 208 -2.47 10.90 -7.52
C PRO A 208 -1.91 12.10 -8.29
N HIS A 209 -0.59 12.14 -8.53
CA HIS A 209 0.09 13.26 -9.18
C HIS A 209 0.43 13.01 -10.65
N ALA A 210 0.23 11.78 -11.13
CA ALA A 210 0.33 11.49 -12.54
C ALA A 210 -0.77 12.20 -13.33
N SER A 211 -0.50 12.49 -14.61
CA SER A 211 -1.53 12.94 -15.54
C SER A 211 -2.65 11.90 -15.66
N LEU A 212 -3.79 12.29 -16.19
CA LEU A 212 -4.89 11.33 -16.43
C LEU A 212 -4.46 10.18 -17.35
N ASP A 213 -3.65 10.47 -18.36
CA ASP A 213 -3.09 9.45 -19.25
C ASP A 213 -2.11 8.54 -18.47
N GLY A 214 -1.27 9.11 -17.61
CA GLY A 214 -0.37 8.34 -16.74
C GLY A 214 -1.13 7.45 -15.75
N GLN A 215 -2.20 7.93 -15.14
CA GLN A 215 -3.07 7.11 -14.28
C GLN A 215 -3.76 6.01 -15.07
N HIS A 216 -4.23 6.33 -16.27
CA HIS A 216 -4.82 5.35 -17.18
C HIS A 216 -3.80 4.26 -17.54
N ASP A 217 -2.57 4.63 -17.93
CA ASP A 217 -1.51 3.69 -18.26
C ASP A 217 -1.19 2.76 -17.07
N GLN A 218 -1.11 3.31 -15.85
CA GLN A 218 -0.92 2.52 -14.64
C GLN A 218 -2.06 1.51 -14.43
N LEU A 219 -3.30 1.96 -14.57
CA LEU A 219 -4.47 1.09 -14.41
C LEU A 219 -4.51 0.01 -15.49
N GLN A 220 -4.18 0.33 -16.75
CA GLN A 220 -4.15 -0.65 -17.84
C GLN A 220 -3.16 -1.79 -17.58
N VAL A 221 -2.01 -1.51 -16.98
CA VAL A 221 -1.06 -2.56 -16.59
C VAL A 221 -1.67 -3.52 -15.58
N VAL A 222 -2.42 -3.00 -14.58
CA VAL A 222 -3.10 -3.85 -13.59
C VAL A 222 -4.21 -4.67 -14.24
N LEU A 223 -5.03 -4.05 -15.08
CA LEU A 223 -6.14 -4.71 -15.76
C LEU A 223 -5.65 -5.80 -16.73
N ALA A 224 -4.59 -5.53 -17.50
CA ALA A 224 -4.00 -6.54 -18.37
C ALA A 224 -3.52 -7.78 -17.58
N LYS A 225 -2.95 -7.59 -16.39
CA LYS A 225 -2.59 -8.69 -15.49
C LYS A 225 -3.81 -9.38 -14.88
N ALA A 226 -4.87 -8.63 -14.61
CA ALA A 226 -6.13 -9.17 -14.12
C ALA A 226 -6.87 -10.01 -15.18
N ASP A 227 -6.75 -9.65 -16.45
CA ASP A 227 -7.34 -10.38 -17.57
C ASP A 227 -6.50 -11.60 -18.02
N ASP A 228 -5.20 -11.62 -17.64
CA ASP A 228 -4.27 -12.70 -17.99
C ASP A 228 -4.44 -13.93 -17.08
N GLY A 229 -5.61 -14.57 -17.16
CA GLY A 229 -5.87 -15.83 -16.44
C GLY A 229 -7.34 -16.09 -16.17
N ASP A 230 -7.63 -17.36 -15.90
CA ASP A 230 -8.98 -17.87 -15.68
C ASP A 230 -9.45 -17.68 -14.23
N GLY A 231 -10.76 -17.55 -14.08
CA GLY A 231 -11.46 -17.54 -12.81
C GLY A 231 -11.88 -16.16 -12.31
N PRO A 232 -12.58 -16.12 -11.17
CA PRO A 232 -13.05 -14.86 -10.59
C PRO A 232 -11.85 -13.97 -10.21
N THR A 233 -11.96 -12.71 -10.60
CA THR A 233 -10.90 -11.72 -10.40
C THR A 233 -11.48 -10.48 -9.72
N LEU A 234 -10.74 -9.96 -8.74
CA LEU A 234 -11.04 -8.74 -8.01
C LEU A 234 -9.86 -7.78 -8.13
N VAL A 235 -10.12 -6.58 -8.64
CA VAL A 235 -9.17 -5.47 -8.64
C VAL A 235 -9.63 -4.44 -7.62
N MET A 236 -8.80 -4.13 -6.66
CA MET A 236 -9.09 -3.19 -5.58
C MET A 236 -7.83 -2.37 -5.25
N GLY A 237 -7.97 -1.34 -4.44
CA GLY A 237 -6.84 -0.49 -4.07
C GLY A 237 -7.21 0.97 -3.94
N ASP A 238 -6.20 1.82 -3.91
CA ASP A 238 -6.35 3.27 -4.01
C ASP A 238 -6.06 3.71 -5.45
N PHE A 239 -7.12 3.92 -6.20
CA PHE A 239 -7.00 4.35 -7.60
C PHE A 239 -6.75 5.84 -7.75
N ASN A 240 -6.82 6.61 -6.66
CA ASN A 240 -6.65 8.07 -6.67
C ASN A 240 -7.46 8.76 -7.77
N THR A 241 -8.60 8.16 -8.14
CA THR A 241 -9.57 8.74 -9.09
C THR A 241 -10.18 9.95 -8.44
N LEU A 242 -9.75 11.10 -8.90
CA LEU A 242 -10.19 12.37 -8.37
C LEU A 242 -11.67 12.56 -8.65
N SER A 243 -12.37 13.16 -7.67
CA SER A 243 -13.77 13.52 -7.81
C SER A 243 -14.02 14.32 -9.10
N SER A 244 -15.23 14.24 -9.62
CA SER A 244 -15.68 14.95 -10.84
C SER A 244 -15.31 16.44 -10.88
N GLN A 245 -15.12 17.10 -9.74
CA GLN A 245 -14.67 18.48 -9.64
C GLN A 245 -13.26 18.71 -10.19
N LYS A 246 -12.29 17.85 -9.88
CA LYS A 246 -10.94 17.96 -10.43
C LYS A 246 -10.87 17.59 -11.91
N CYS A 247 -11.71 16.67 -12.38
CA CYS A 247 -11.84 16.40 -13.80
C CYS A 247 -12.35 17.61 -14.61
N VAL A 248 -13.16 18.48 -13.99
CA VAL A 248 -13.64 19.71 -14.63
C VAL A 248 -12.57 20.80 -14.67
N GLU A 249 -11.77 20.92 -13.60
CA GLU A 249 -10.67 21.89 -13.54
C GLU A 249 -9.49 21.53 -14.47
N THR A 250 -9.24 20.25 -14.71
CA THR A 250 -8.17 19.80 -15.61
C THR A 250 -8.56 19.94 -17.10
N ARG A 251 -9.83 20.20 -17.43
CA ARG A 251 -10.31 20.40 -18.80
C ARG A 251 -10.42 21.87 -19.19
N ARG A 252 -10.01 22.81 -18.32
CA ARG A 252 -9.93 24.24 -18.59
C ARG A 252 -8.47 24.66 -18.68
#